data_103ec137dc4b26a49de8d8f484a4b0d5
#
_entry.id   103ec137dc4b26a49de8d8f484a4b0d5
#
_cell.length_a   1.000
_cell.length_b   1.000
_cell.length_c   1.000
_cell.angle_alpha   90.00
_cell.angle_beta   90.00
_cell.angle_gamma   90.00
#
_symmetry.space_group_name_H-M   'P 1'
#
loop_
_entity.id
_entity.type
_entity.pdbx_description
1 polymer ?
#
loop_
_entity_poly.entity_id
_entity_poly.type
_entity_poly.pdbx_seq_one_letter_code
_entity_poly.pdbx_strand_id
1 'polypeptide(L)'
;MRQGFGFLDEKRMILAAEILRLARRYEEEAADAEARRLQAKAALAAAVERHGLDALQLHPVPANAPAPPQIRFTKFLGVPVKMSEPWRIADAPVREAFDDSPEAAECRKAFARWLESTLDVGMLAGNLERLGREYRRVERRAKALENVLMPEVEASLKRVTEQLDVMDQEETVRVRTAGGERPGGAP
;
A
#
# COMPACT_ATOMS: atom_id res chain seq x y z
N MET A 1 -17.82 -8.59 18.46
CA MET A 1 -17.97 -8.26 17.05
C MET A 1 -17.89 -6.75 16.75
N ARG A 2 -18.61 -5.88 17.43
CA ARG A 2 -18.54 -4.41 17.24
C ARG A 2 -17.12 -3.84 17.37
N GLN A 3 -16.31 -4.34 18.31
CA GLN A 3 -14.90 -3.95 18.45
C GLN A 3 -14.05 -4.35 17.23
N GLY A 4 -14.30 -5.54 16.66
CA GLY A 4 -13.60 -6.00 15.45
C GLY A 4 -13.93 -5.17 14.22
N PHE A 5 -15.19 -4.75 14.08
CA PHE A 5 -15.62 -3.84 13.02
C PHE A 5 -14.94 -2.47 13.18
N GLY A 6 -14.97 -1.89 14.41
CA GLY A 6 -14.31 -0.60 14.68
C GLY A 6 -12.82 -0.62 14.33
N PHE A 7 -12.11 -1.70 14.67
CA PHE A 7 -10.70 -1.86 14.31
C PHE A 7 -10.46 -1.92 12.79
N LEU A 8 -11.33 -2.62 12.04
CA LEU A 8 -11.20 -2.66 10.58
C LEU A 8 -11.53 -1.33 9.92
N ASP A 9 -12.50 -0.60 10.46
CA ASP A 9 -12.86 0.73 9.97
C ASP A 9 -11.74 1.74 10.24
N GLU A 10 -11.17 1.75 11.45
CA GLU A 10 -9.99 2.55 11.76
C GLU A 10 -8.81 2.22 10.84
N LYS A 11 -8.50 0.94 10.65
CA LYS A 11 -7.45 0.51 9.72
C LYS A 11 -7.71 1.00 8.31
N ARG A 12 -8.98 0.96 7.84
CA ARG A 12 -9.38 1.45 6.52
C ARG A 12 -9.12 2.94 6.37
N MET A 13 -9.48 3.74 7.38
CA MET A 13 -9.27 5.19 7.37
C MET A 13 -7.79 5.55 7.33
N ILE A 14 -6.95 4.89 8.12
CA ILE A 14 -5.51 5.13 8.15
C ILE A 14 -4.88 4.74 6.79
N LEU A 15 -5.27 3.60 6.21
CA LEU A 15 -4.79 3.19 4.90
C LEU A 15 -5.20 4.19 3.80
N ALA A 16 -6.45 4.70 3.83
CA ALA A 16 -6.93 5.69 2.87
C ALA A 16 -6.12 7.00 2.95
N ALA A 17 -5.87 7.50 4.16
CA ALA A 17 -5.07 8.69 4.38
C ALA A 17 -3.64 8.53 3.83
N GLU A 18 -3.00 7.38 4.08
CA GLU A 18 -1.65 7.10 3.60
C GLU A 18 -1.61 6.95 2.07
N ILE A 19 -2.61 6.28 1.47
CA ILE A 19 -2.73 6.17 0.01
C ILE A 19 -2.83 7.56 -0.63
N LEU A 20 -3.68 8.45 -0.10
CA LEU A 20 -3.82 9.82 -0.60
C LEU A 20 -2.53 10.61 -0.48
N ARG A 21 -1.82 10.49 0.64
CA ARG A 21 -0.52 11.13 0.85
C ARG A 21 0.52 10.66 -0.17
N LEU A 22 0.61 9.34 -0.38
CA LEU A 22 1.55 8.75 -1.35
C LEU A 22 1.14 9.05 -2.79
N ALA A 23 -0.15 9.14 -3.10
CA ALA A 23 -0.63 9.48 -4.44
C ALA A 23 -0.20 10.89 -4.86
N ARG A 24 -0.35 11.88 -3.97
CA ARG A 24 0.13 13.24 -4.23
C ARG A 24 1.64 13.27 -4.48
N ARG A 25 2.40 12.58 -3.64
CA ARG A 25 3.85 12.48 -3.82
C ARG A 25 4.20 11.77 -5.14
N TYR A 26 3.46 10.73 -5.52
CA TYR A 26 3.66 10.06 -6.80
C TYR A 26 3.42 10.99 -7.98
N GLU A 27 2.38 11.80 -7.95
CA GLU A 27 2.09 12.80 -9.00
C GLU A 27 3.22 13.82 -9.15
N GLU A 28 3.74 14.34 -8.04
CA GLU A 28 4.86 15.28 -8.03
C GLU A 28 6.14 14.65 -8.60
N GLU A 29 6.53 13.47 -8.11
CA GLU A 29 7.74 12.76 -8.55
C GLU A 29 7.61 12.26 -10.00
N ALA A 30 6.41 11.88 -10.46
CA ALA A 30 6.16 11.47 -11.83
C ALA A 30 6.29 12.64 -12.81
N ALA A 31 5.80 13.83 -12.41
CA ALA A 31 5.97 15.04 -13.21
C ALA A 31 7.46 15.45 -13.33
N ASP A 32 8.22 15.36 -12.24
CA ASP A 32 9.67 15.62 -12.26
C ASP A 32 10.42 14.60 -13.12
N ALA A 33 10.09 13.30 -13.00
CA ALA A 33 10.68 12.24 -13.84
C ALA A 33 10.38 12.46 -15.32
N GLU A 34 9.19 12.91 -15.69
CA GLU A 34 8.83 13.24 -17.06
C GLU A 34 9.62 14.45 -17.58
N ALA A 35 9.79 15.51 -16.77
CA ALA A 35 10.62 16.64 -17.12
C ALA A 35 12.08 16.23 -17.37
N ARG A 36 12.64 15.38 -16.51
CA ARG A 36 13.99 14.81 -16.69
C ARG A 36 14.09 13.92 -17.93
N ARG A 37 13.03 13.17 -18.25
CA ARG A 37 12.96 12.39 -19.49
C ARG A 37 13.08 13.27 -20.74
N LEU A 38 12.37 14.42 -20.76
CA LEU A 38 12.44 15.37 -21.85
C LEU A 38 13.85 16.00 -21.97
N GLN A 39 14.45 16.34 -20.83
CA GLN A 39 15.83 16.85 -20.81
C GLN A 39 16.84 15.80 -21.33
N ALA A 40 16.71 14.54 -20.91
CA ALA A 40 17.56 13.46 -21.39
C ALA A 40 17.42 13.25 -22.89
N LYS A 41 16.20 13.32 -23.44
CA LYS A 41 15.96 13.26 -24.88
C LYS A 41 16.59 14.42 -25.64
N ALA A 42 16.49 15.63 -25.13
CA ALA A 42 17.12 16.80 -25.73
C ALA A 42 18.67 16.69 -25.71
N ALA A 43 19.24 16.25 -24.59
CA ALA A 43 20.67 16.00 -24.48
C ALA A 43 21.15 14.89 -25.44
N LEU A 44 20.35 13.82 -25.62
CA LEU A 44 20.64 12.79 -26.59
C LEU A 44 20.63 13.34 -28.03
N ALA A 45 19.64 14.16 -28.38
CA ALA A 45 19.55 14.77 -29.70
C ALA A 45 20.81 15.62 -30.02
N ALA A 46 21.25 16.45 -29.08
CA ALA A 46 22.46 17.23 -29.22
C ALA A 46 23.73 16.36 -29.37
N ALA A 47 23.83 15.28 -28.61
CA ALA A 47 24.94 14.35 -28.72
C ALA A 47 24.94 13.59 -30.06
N VAL A 48 23.76 13.20 -30.56
CA VAL A 48 23.61 12.55 -31.88
C VAL A 48 23.95 13.53 -33.01
N GLU A 49 23.54 14.79 -32.92
CA GLU A 49 23.85 15.81 -33.90
C GLU A 49 25.36 16.02 -34.03
N ARG A 50 26.09 15.96 -32.92
CA ARG A 50 27.56 16.16 -32.91
C ARG A 50 28.31 14.91 -33.40
N HIS A 51 27.99 13.74 -32.91
CA HIS A 51 28.81 12.53 -33.12
C HIS A 51 28.21 11.55 -34.14
N GLY A 52 26.91 11.64 -34.40
CA GLY A 52 26.16 10.57 -35.06
C GLY A 52 25.85 9.41 -34.11
N LEU A 53 24.87 8.61 -34.48
CA LEU A 53 24.40 7.52 -33.64
C LEU A 53 25.46 6.42 -33.48
N ASP A 54 26.18 6.10 -34.55
CA ASP A 54 27.18 5.03 -34.53
C ASP A 54 28.39 5.36 -33.67
N ALA A 55 28.83 6.62 -33.66
CA ALA A 55 29.94 7.06 -32.81
C ALA A 55 29.55 7.06 -31.32
N LEU A 56 28.31 7.42 -30.98
CA LEU A 56 27.82 7.34 -29.61
C LEU A 56 27.79 5.92 -29.05
N GLN A 57 27.60 4.89 -29.89
CA GLN A 57 27.65 3.48 -29.45
C GLN A 57 29.08 3.04 -29.06
N LEU A 58 30.11 3.75 -29.50
CA LEU A 58 31.49 3.49 -29.15
C LEU A 58 31.92 4.12 -27.82
N HIS A 59 31.10 4.97 -27.24
CA HIS A 59 31.41 5.55 -25.94
C HIS A 59 31.49 4.48 -24.86
N PRO A 60 32.51 4.50 -24.00
CA PRO A 60 32.71 3.46 -23.01
C PRO A 60 31.60 3.45 -21.97
N VAL A 61 31.20 2.27 -21.60
CA VAL A 61 30.35 2.05 -20.43
C VAL A 61 31.11 2.48 -19.17
N PRO A 62 30.46 3.05 -18.14
CA PRO A 62 31.10 3.37 -16.87
C PRO A 62 31.98 2.22 -16.37
N ALA A 63 33.18 2.53 -15.90
CA ALA A 63 34.16 1.53 -15.48
C ALA A 63 33.63 0.55 -14.41
N ASN A 64 32.77 1.09 -13.55
CA ASN A 64 32.04 0.33 -12.54
C ASN A 64 30.55 0.55 -12.78
N ALA A 65 29.81 -0.52 -13.00
CA ALA A 65 28.36 -0.42 -12.95
C ALA A 65 27.94 0.18 -11.59
N PRO A 66 27.02 1.15 -11.58
CA PRO A 66 26.55 1.70 -10.31
C PRO A 66 26.01 0.56 -9.44
N ALA A 67 26.37 0.57 -8.16
CA ALA A 67 25.84 -0.42 -7.22
C ALA A 67 24.31 -0.44 -7.30
N PRO A 68 23.67 -1.61 -7.25
CA PRO A 68 22.22 -1.68 -7.32
C PRO A 68 21.60 -0.90 -6.13
N PRO A 69 20.42 -0.28 -6.32
CA PRO A 69 19.76 0.46 -5.25
C PRO A 69 19.45 -0.47 -4.08
N GLN A 70 19.79 -0.04 -2.87
CA GLN A 70 19.46 -0.77 -1.66
C GLN A 70 18.00 -0.53 -1.30
N ILE A 71 17.17 -1.54 -1.53
CA ILE A 71 15.75 -1.50 -1.22
C ILE A 71 15.52 -2.17 0.13
N ARG A 72 15.04 -1.39 1.11
CA ARG A 72 14.62 -1.90 2.41
C ARG A 72 13.10 -2.05 2.46
N PHE A 73 12.62 -3.00 3.24
CA PHE A 73 11.20 -3.20 3.50
C PHE A 73 10.86 -2.79 4.91
N THR A 74 9.86 -1.93 5.06
CA THR A 74 9.22 -1.63 6.35
C THR A 74 7.77 -2.09 6.33
N LYS A 75 7.15 -2.24 7.50
CA LYS A 75 5.75 -2.66 7.60
C LYS A 75 4.88 -1.46 7.99
N PHE A 76 3.90 -1.13 7.17
CA PHE A 76 2.86 -0.17 7.48
C PHE A 76 1.52 -0.90 7.64
N LEU A 77 0.97 -0.95 8.85
CA LEU A 77 -0.25 -1.70 9.21
C LEU A 77 -0.25 -3.16 8.72
N GLY A 78 0.94 -3.80 8.73
CA GLY A 78 1.14 -5.17 8.25
C GLY A 78 1.42 -5.30 6.76
N VAL A 79 1.37 -4.20 5.99
CA VAL A 79 1.71 -4.19 4.56
C VAL A 79 3.20 -3.90 4.38
N PRO A 80 3.95 -4.73 3.63
CA PRO A 80 5.35 -4.43 3.33
C PRO A 80 5.43 -3.28 2.33
N VAL A 81 6.01 -2.15 2.74
CA VAL A 81 6.30 -1.00 1.88
C VAL A 81 7.81 -0.92 1.62
N LYS A 82 8.17 -0.58 0.39
CA LYS A 82 9.55 -0.40 -0.02
C LYS A 82 10.01 1.00 0.31
N MET A 83 11.22 1.09 0.85
CA MET A 83 11.97 2.33 1.01
C MET A 83 13.34 2.15 0.35
N SER A 84 13.81 3.18 -0.35
CA SER A 84 15.15 3.22 -0.89
C SER A 84 15.96 4.28 -0.15
N GLU A 85 17.22 4.02 0.04
CA GLU A 85 18.19 5.07 0.30
C GLU A 85 18.39 5.87 -1.00
N PRO A 86 18.76 7.17 -0.92
CA PRO A 86 19.03 7.95 -2.11
C PRO A 86 20.07 7.25 -2.99
N TRP A 87 19.65 6.82 -4.17
CA TRP A 87 20.52 6.17 -5.14
C TRP A 87 21.01 7.22 -6.15
N ARG A 88 22.32 7.31 -6.33
CA ARG A 88 22.95 8.29 -7.21
C ARG A 88 23.92 7.58 -8.14
N ILE A 89 23.77 7.83 -9.44
CA ILE A 89 24.62 7.30 -10.51
C ILE A 89 25.21 8.41 -11.39
N ALA A 90 24.69 9.64 -11.28
CA ALA A 90 25.12 10.77 -12.12
C ALA A 90 26.61 11.12 -11.96
N ASP A 91 27.19 10.82 -10.80
CA ASP A 91 28.59 11.15 -10.47
C ASP A 91 29.52 9.93 -10.57
N ALA A 92 29.07 8.83 -11.18
CA ALA A 92 29.91 7.65 -11.37
C ALA A 92 31.12 8.00 -12.26
N PRO A 93 32.33 7.59 -11.86
CA PRO A 93 33.54 7.83 -12.68
C PRO A 93 33.42 7.10 -14.02
N VAL A 94 33.69 7.82 -15.08
CA VAL A 94 33.63 7.30 -16.44
C VAL A 94 35.05 7.12 -16.95
N ARG A 95 35.29 6.07 -17.74
CA ARG A 95 36.54 5.94 -18.48
C ARG A 95 36.63 7.06 -19.54
N GLU A 96 37.84 7.57 -19.77
CA GLU A 96 38.09 8.52 -20.85
C GLU A 96 37.63 7.90 -22.18
N ALA A 97 36.75 8.61 -22.88
CA ALA A 97 36.34 8.26 -24.23
C ALA A 97 37.36 8.75 -25.22
N PHE A 98 37.47 8.10 -26.37
CA PHE A 98 38.39 8.51 -27.46
C PHE A 98 38.01 9.91 -27.99
N ASP A 99 36.73 10.27 -27.97
CA ASP A 99 36.17 11.56 -28.37
C ASP A 99 35.20 12.05 -27.28
N ASP A 100 35.75 12.47 -26.14
CA ASP A 100 34.92 12.97 -25.04
C ASP A 100 34.44 14.39 -25.36
N SER A 101 33.14 14.57 -25.35
CA SER A 101 32.49 15.86 -25.60
C SER A 101 31.57 16.27 -24.48
N PRO A 102 31.38 17.59 -24.28
CA PRO A 102 30.44 18.08 -23.28
C PRO A 102 29.00 17.59 -23.54
N GLU A 103 28.61 17.43 -24.80
CA GLU A 103 27.29 16.93 -25.19
C GLU A 103 27.09 15.45 -24.80
N ALA A 104 28.08 14.59 -25.02
CA ALA A 104 28.05 13.19 -24.62
C ALA A 104 28.06 13.04 -23.09
N ALA A 105 28.86 13.89 -22.39
CA ALA A 105 28.89 13.91 -20.94
C ALA A 105 27.55 14.37 -20.34
N GLU A 106 26.95 15.42 -20.89
CA GLU A 106 25.64 15.92 -20.42
C GLU A 106 24.52 14.91 -20.72
N CYS A 107 24.53 14.27 -21.89
CA CYS A 107 23.58 13.20 -22.23
C CYS A 107 23.63 12.08 -21.16
N ARG A 108 24.82 11.61 -20.80
CA ARG A 108 25.01 10.59 -19.78
C ARG A 108 24.48 11.00 -18.42
N LYS A 109 24.80 12.24 -17.98
CA LYS A 109 24.30 12.78 -16.72
C LYS A 109 22.77 12.94 -16.71
N ALA A 110 22.20 13.40 -17.81
CA ALA A 110 20.76 13.59 -17.94
C ALA A 110 20.01 12.24 -17.84
N PHE A 111 20.51 11.19 -18.53
CA PHE A 111 19.94 9.85 -18.41
C PHE A 111 20.11 9.24 -17.01
N ALA A 112 21.24 9.47 -16.35
CA ALA A 112 21.46 9.03 -14.98
C ALA A 112 20.44 9.66 -14.02
N ARG A 113 20.22 10.98 -14.10
CA ARG A 113 19.21 11.69 -13.29
C ARG A 113 17.79 11.21 -13.57
N TRP A 114 17.46 10.96 -14.84
CA TRP A 114 16.16 10.40 -15.20
C TRP A 114 15.97 8.98 -14.63
N LEU A 115 17.00 8.13 -14.70
CA LEU A 115 16.93 6.77 -14.15
C LEU A 115 16.75 6.79 -12.62
N GLU A 116 17.46 7.69 -11.90
CA GLU A 116 17.29 7.89 -10.46
C GLU A 116 15.85 8.25 -10.11
N SER A 117 15.26 9.24 -10.80
CA SER A 117 13.86 9.65 -10.55
C SER A 117 12.85 8.56 -10.93
N THR A 118 13.11 7.81 -11.99
CA THR A 118 12.24 6.69 -12.41
C THR A 118 12.19 5.58 -11.36
N LEU A 119 13.31 5.32 -10.67
CA LEU A 119 13.34 4.36 -9.56
C LEU A 119 12.44 4.82 -8.43
N ASP A 120 12.50 6.09 -8.02
CA ASP A 120 11.69 6.64 -6.95
C ASP A 120 10.20 6.57 -7.28
N VAL A 121 9.80 6.94 -8.49
CA VAL A 121 8.44 6.79 -9.02
C VAL A 121 7.98 5.32 -9.00
N GLY A 122 8.83 4.40 -9.47
CA GLY A 122 8.54 2.97 -9.49
C GLY A 122 8.33 2.37 -8.08
N MET A 123 9.06 2.86 -7.08
CA MET A 123 8.86 2.45 -5.69
C MET A 123 7.55 2.97 -5.12
N LEU A 124 7.21 4.24 -5.37
CA LEU A 124 5.95 4.84 -4.95
C LEU A 124 4.76 4.13 -5.59
N ALA A 125 4.80 3.86 -6.90
CA ALA A 125 3.77 3.11 -7.62
C ALA A 125 3.56 1.72 -7.00
N GLY A 126 4.64 0.98 -6.75
CA GLY A 126 4.57 -0.33 -6.12
C GLY A 126 4.07 -0.30 -4.68
N ASN A 127 4.31 0.77 -3.91
CA ASN A 127 3.76 0.95 -2.57
C ASN A 127 2.26 1.26 -2.62
N LEU A 128 1.84 2.16 -3.52
CA LEU A 128 0.42 2.48 -3.75
C LEU A 128 -0.38 1.24 -4.13
N GLU A 129 0.16 0.39 -5.01
CA GLU A 129 -0.49 -0.85 -5.40
C GLU A 129 -0.67 -1.83 -4.23
N ARG A 130 0.35 -1.99 -3.37
CA ARG A 130 0.29 -2.86 -2.19
C ARG A 130 -0.71 -2.35 -1.16
N LEU A 131 -0.68 -1.06 -0.84
CA LEU A 131 -1.61 -0.43 0.08
C LEU A 131 -3.05 -0.45 -0.46
N GLY A 132 -3.24 -0.20 -1.76
CA GLY A 132 -4.54 -0.27 -2.41
C GLY A 132 -5.14 -1.69 -2.41
N ARG A 133 -4.31 -2.73 -2.56
CA ARG A 133 -4.75 -4.13 -2.41
C ARG A 133 -5.20 -4.45 -0.98
N GLU A 134 -4.45 -4.00 0.02
CA GLU A 134 -4.84 -4.20 1.42
C GLU A 134 -6.09 -3.39 1.78
N TYR A 135 -6.20 -2.15 1.33
CA TYR A 135 -7.40 -1.32 1.53
C TYR A 135 -8.65 -2.05 1.02
N ARG A 136 -8.64 -2.54 -0.22
CA ARG A 136 -9.76 -3.30 -0.78
C ARG A 136 -10.07 -4.59 -0.02
N ARG A 137 -9.04 -5.24 0.55
CA ARG A 137 -9.21 -6.44 1.38
C ARG A 137 -9.89 -6.11 2.71
N VAL A 138 -9.45 -5.05 3.39
CA VAL A 138 -10.03 -4.57 4.65
C VAL A 138 -11.46 -4.10 4.43
N GLU A 139 -11.72 -3.35 3.37
CA GLU A 139 -13.05 -2.87 3.00
C GLU A 139 -14.04 -4.03 2.78
N ARG A 140 -13.65 -5.06 2.03
CA ARG A 140 -14.51 -6.24 1.84
C ARG A 140 -14.82 -6.95 3.16
N ARG A 141 -13.83 -7.05 4.06
CA ARG A 141 -14.04 -7.67 5.38
C ARG A 141 -14.94 -6.84 6.27
N ALA A 142 -14.76 -5.52 6.28
CA ALA A 142 -15.62 -4.62 7.04
C ALA A 142 -17.07 -4.71 6.56
N LYS A 143 -17.31 -4.66 5.25
CA LYS A 143 -18.66 -4.84 4.66
C LYS A 143 -19.28 -6.20 4.96
N ALA A 144 -18.49 -7.28 4.94
CA ALA A 144 -19.00 -8.61 5.29
C ALA A 144 -19.38 -8.71 6.78
N LEU A 145 -18.60 -8.09 7.66
CA LEU A 145 -18.94 -8.00 9.08
C LEU A 145 -20.24 -7.20 9.32
N GLU A 146 -20.35 -6.05 8.69
CA GLU A 146 -21.48 -5.13 8.84
C GLU A 146 -22.78 -5.72 8.29
N ASN A 147 -22.74 -6.23 7.05
CA ASN A 147 -23.97 -6.57 6.30
C ASN A 147 -24.41 -8.01 6.47
N VAL A 148 -23.53 -8.91 6.96
CA VAL A 148 -23.85 -10.35 7.08
C VAL A 148 -23.72 -10.81 8.53
N LEU A 149 -22.53 -10.72 9.10
CA LEU A 149 -22.25 -11.33 10.40
C LEU A 149 -22.92 -10.61 11.58
N MET A 150 -22.99 -9.27 11.56
CA MET A 150 -23.66 -8.53 12.64
C MET A 150 -25.18 -8.81 12.70
N PRO A 151 -25.93 -8.75 11.59
CA PRO A 151 -27.36 -9.13 11.59
C PRO A 151 -27.63 -10.58 12.00
N GLU A 152 -26.79 -11.52 11.55
CA GLU A 152 -26.93 -12.95 11.92
C GLU A 152 -26.74 -13.17 13.43
N VAL A 153 -25.75 -12.49 14.04
CA VAL A 153 -25.51 -12.58 15.47
C VAL A 153 -26.61 -11.91 16.26
N GLU A 154 -27.10 -10.76 15.82
CA GLU A 154 -28.23 -10.07 16.47
C GLU A 154 -29.51 -10.91 16.41
N ALA A 155 -29.81 -11.55 15.28
CA ALA A 155 -30.92 -12.46 15.14
C ALA A 155 -30.75 -13.71 16.01
N SER A 156 -29.53 -14.22 16.16
CA SER A 156 -29.23 -15.36 17.02
C SER A 156 -29.37 -15.02 18.50
N LEU A 157 -28.86 -13.86 18.91
CA LEU A 157 -29.04 -13.33 20.27
C LEU A 157 -30.51 -13.18 20.63
N LYS A 158 -31.29 -12.58 19.72
CA LYS A 158 -32.72 -12.41 19.93
C LYS A 158 -33.42 -13.74 20.16
N ARG A 159 -33.13 -14.77 19.33
CA ARG A 159 -33.69 -16.12 19.50
C ARG A 159 -33.34 -16.76 20.84
N VAL A 160 -32.06 -16.64 21.26
CA VAL A 160 -31.62 -17.17 22.56
C VAL A 160 -32.28 -16.44 23.71
N THR A 161 -32.43 -15.11 23.64
CA THR A 161 -33.14 -14.35 24.69
C THR A 161 -34.60 -14.74 24.77
N GLU A 162 -35.29 -14.87 23.64
CA GLU A 162 -36.70 -15.36 23.60
C GLU A 162 -36.86 -16.76 24.19
N GLN A 163 -35.90 -17.68 23.95
CA GLN A 163 -35.90 -19.01 24.53
C GLN A 163 -35.70 -18.98 26.06
N LEU A 164 -34.79 -18.13 26.54
CA LEU A 164 -34.57 -17.97 27.99
C LEU A 164 -35.81 -17.40 28.67
N ASP A 165 -36.44 -16.38 28.09
CA ASP A 165 -37.67 -15.81 28.61
C ASP A 165 -38.79 -16.85 28.73
N VAL A 166 -38.94 -17.76 27.76
CA VAL A 166 -39.91 -18.87 27.78
C VAL A 166 -39.55 -19.85 28.90
N MET A 167 -38.29 -20.24 29.06
CA MET A 167 -37.84 -21.14 30.12
C MET A 167 -38.09 -20.54 31.51
N ASP A 168 -37.80 -19.25 31.71
CA ASP A 168 -38.07 -18.56 32.97
C ASP A 168 -39.57 -18.50 33.27
N GLN A 169 -40.43 -18.31 32.27
CA GLN A 169 -41.87 -18.38 32.41
C GLN A 169 -42.35 -19.75 32.83
N GLU A 170 -41.86 -20.82 32.16
CA GLU A 170 -42.17 -22.20 32.50
C GLU A 170 -41.74 -22.56 33.92
N GLU A 171 -40.57 -22.13 34.36
CA GLU A 171 -40.09 -22.35 35.72
C GLU A 171 -40.94 -21.62 36.75
N THR A 172 -41.35 -20.39 36.45
CA THR A 172 -42.25 -19.60 37.30
C THR A 172 -43.60 -20.30 37.44
N VAL A 173 -44.16 -20.88 36.37
CA VAL A 173 -45.41 -21.64 36.41
C VAL A 173 -45.23 -22.93 37.24
N ARG A 174 -44.13 -23.68 37.06
CA ARG A 174 -43.81 -24.89 37.84
C ARG A 174 -43.73 -24.59 39.34
N VAL A 175 -43.05 -23.50 39.73
CA VAL A 175 -42.93 -23.11 41.12
C VAL A 175 -44.30 -22.74 41.74
N ARG A 176 -45.16 -22.05 40.97
CA ARG A 176 -46.52 -21.71 41.42
C ARG A 176 -47.38 -22.95 41.56
N THR A 177 -47.31 -23.91 40.64
CA THR A 177 -48.08 -25.17 40.67
C THR A 177 -47.63 -26.06 41.83
N ALA A 178 -46.31 -26.18 42.05
CA ALA A 178 -45.77 -26.96 43.18
C ALA A 178 -46.01 -26.29 44.54
N GLY A 179 -46.11 -24.94 44.61
CA GLY A 179 -46.43 -24.22 45.83
C GLY A 179 -47.93 -24.19 46.19
N GLY A 180 -48.81 -24.49 45.19
CA GLY A 180 -50.27 -24.58 45.37
C GLY A 180 -50.79 -25.90 45.89
N GLU A 181 -50.02 -27.01 45.83
CA GLU A 181 -50.34 -28.30 46.41
C GLU A 181 -49.83 -28.45 47.85
N ARG A 182 -50.33 -27.60 48.78
CA ARG A 182 -50.32 -27.97 50.19
C ARG A 182 -51.61 -28.70 50.45
N PRO A 183 -51.56 -30.03 50.72
CA PRO A 183 -52.74 -30.71 51.23
C PRO A 183 -53.14 -30.12 52.56
N GLY A 184 -54.35 -29.55 52.61
CA GLY A 184 -54.98 -29.12 53.86
C GLY A 184 -55.02 -30.33 54.79
N GLY A 185 -54.26 -30.28 55.87
CA GLY A 185 -54.38 -31.22 56.97
C GLY A 185 -55.77 -31.06 57.55
N ALA A 186 -56.50 -32.17 57.56
CA ALA A 186 -57.70 -32.32 58.31
C ALA A 186 -57.41 -32.82 59.75
N PRO A 187 -58.30 -32.63 60.64
CA PRO A 187 -58.19 -32.53 62.10
C PRO A 187 -57.82 -33.80 62.83
#